data_74ce6b79f5f3e31478e9f5feceac9120
#
_entry.id   74ce6b79f5f3e31478e9f5feceac9120
#
_cell.length_a   1.000
_cell.length_b   1.000
_cell.length_c   1.000
_cell.angle_alpha   90.00
_cell.angle_beta   90.00
_cell.angle_gamma   90.00
#
_symmetry.space_group_name_H-M   'P 1'
#
loop_
_entity.id
_entity.type
_entity.pdbx_description
1 polymer ?
#
loop_
_entity_poly.entity_id
_entity_poly.type
_entity_poly.pdbx_seq_one_letter_code
_entity_poly.pdbx_strand_id
1 'polypeptide(L)'
;KTMTAVLTGEADIGFMGSESTIYTYAGGTEDYVVNFAQLTQRAGNFLVAREPIDDFSWDMLKGAIVLGGRAGGMPEMVFEYILEKNNMDPTTDLSIDQSIDFGSTAAAFSGGQGDFTIEFEPHATLLEQKGDGYVVASLGEESGYVPYTSFSARKSYIEKNAETIQAFTDALQKGMDYVQEHSAEEIAKCIAPQ
;
A
#
# COMPACT_ATOMS: atom_id res chain seq x y z
N LYS A 1 9.96 10.14 -2.48
CA LYS A 1 11.38 9.87 -2.17
C LYS A 1 11.95 8.78 -3.09
N THR A 2 11.39 7.55 -3.12
CA THR A 2 11.91 6.43 -3.95
C THR A 2 11.94 6.79 -5.43
N MET A 3 10.84 7.28 -6.00
CA MET A 3 10.77 7.70 -7.41
C MET A 3 11.85 8.75 -7.75
N THR A 4 12.06 9.73 -6.88
CA THR A 4 13.08 10.74 -7.07
C THR A 4 14.48 10.11 -7.14
N ALA A 5 14.82 9.23 -6.19
CA ALA A 5 16.10 8.53 -6.18
C ALA A 5 16.36 7.72 -7.46
N VAL A 6 15.32 7.06 -7.98
CA VAL A 6 15.43 6.31 -9.26
C VAL A 6 15.64 7.26 -10.44
N LEU A 7 14.89 8.35 -10.52
CA LEU A 7 15.01 9.33 -11.61
C LEU A 7 16.38 10.06 -11.60
N THR A 8 16.91 10.39 -10.41
CA THR A 8 18.21 11.07 -10.28
C THR A 8 19.40 10.11 -10.42
N GLY A 9 19.16 8.81 -10.38
CA GLY A 9 20.23 7.79 -10.44
C GLY A 9 20.92 7.51 -9.12
N GLU A 10 20.38 8.00 -8.01
CA GLU A 10 20.82 7.62 -6.67
C GLU A 10 20.45 6.17 -6.33
N ALA A 11 19.41 5.66 -6.97
CA ALA A 11 19.03 4.25 -6.94
C ALA A 11 18.77 3.75 -8.37
N ASP A 12 19.17 2.53 -8.66
CA ASP A 12 18.92 1.90 -9.95
C ASP A 12 17.54 1.25 -10.03
N ILE A 13 17.13 0.62 -8.92
CA ILE A 13 15.85 -0.09 -8.78
C ILE A 13 15.09 0.52 -7.59
N GLY A 14 13.81 0.80 -7.78
CA GLY A 14 12.91 1.29 -6.73
C GLY A 14 11.75 0.33 -6.50
N PHE A 15 11.37 0.16 -5.24
CA PHE A 15 10.16 -0.54 -4.84
C PHE A 15 9.11 0.49 -4.41
N MET A 16 7.96 0.51 -5.09
CA MET A 16 6.91 1.50 -4.86
C MET A 16 5.58 1.05 -5.46
N GLY A 17 4.52 1.82 -5.22
CA GLY A 17 3.24 1.63 -5.90
C GLY A 17 3.40 1.74 -7.41
N SER A 18 2.76 0.83 -8.14
CA SER A 18 2.90 0.75 -9.60
C SER A 18 2.40 2.01 -10.32
N GLU A 19 1.45 2.75 -9.73
CA GLU A 19 0.91 4.02 -10.23
C GLU A 19 1.97 5.09 -10.41
N SER A 20 3.02 5.04 -9.59
CA SER A 20 4.09 6.07 -9.59
C SER A 20 4.78 6.20 -10.95
N THR A 21 4.83 5.13 -11.75
CA THR A 21 5.42 5.14 -13.09
C THR A 21 4.55 5.89 -14.10
N ILE A 22 3.23 5.87 -13.91
CA ILE A 22 2.26 6.60 -14.76
C ILE A 22 2.53 8.10 -14.66
N TYR A 23 2.78 8.60 -13.45
CA TYR A 23 3.05 10.03 -13.23
C TYR A 23 4.32 10.51 -13.94
N THR A 24 5.38 9.71 -13.95
CA THR A 24 6.62 10.07 -14.66
C THR A 24 6.45 10.07 -16.16
N TYR A 25 5.72 9.10 -16.69
CA TYR A 25 5.40 9.02 -18.11
C TYR A 25 4.50 10.18 -18.55
N ALA A 26 3.39 10.40 -17.83
CA ALA A 26 2.45 11.48 -18.12
C ALA A 26 3.09 12.89 -17.96
N GLY A 27 4.06 13.01 -17.05
CA GLY A 27 4.84 14.24 -16.86
C GLY A 27 5.86 14.53 -17.95
N GLY A 28 5.99 13.69 -18.98
CA GLY A 28 6.89 13.90 -20.11
C GLY A 28 8.37 13.64 -19.81
N THR A 29 8.67 12.84 -18.79
CA THR A 29 10.04 12.43 -18.51
C THR A 29 10.59 11.56 -19.64
N GLU A 30 11.69 11.95 -20.27
CA GLU A 30 12.26 11.23 -21.43
C GLU A 30 12.75 9.82 -21.04
N ASP A 31 13.52 9.71 -19.95
CA ASP A 31 13.96 8.42 -19.38
C ASP A 31 13.03 8.02 -18.22
N TYR A 32 11.77 7.78 -18.56
CA TYR A 32 10.74 7.42 -17.60
C TYR A 32 10.98 6.08 -16.92
N VAL A 33 10.36 5.90 -15.77
CA VAL A 33 10.46 4.68 -14.97
C VAL A 33 9.45 3.65 -15.45
N VAL A 34 9.86 2.39 -15.52
CA VAL A 34 9.06 1.26 -16.00
C VAL A 34 8.99 0.20 -14.90
N ASN A 35 7.79 -0.31 -14.65
CA ASN A 35 7.59 -1.47 -13.78
C ASN A 35 8.06 -2.73 -14.50
N PHE A 36 8.92 -3.53 -13.88
CA PHE A 36 9.44 -4.75 -14.48
C PHE A 36 9.11 -6.03 -13.68
N ALA A 37 8.80 -5.91 -12.39
CA ALA A 37 8.41 -7.05 -11.57
C ALA A 37 7.34 -6.62 -10.53
N GLN A 38 6.20 -7.32 -10.53
CA GLN A 38 5.17 -7.13 -9.52
C GLN A 38 5.48 -7.97 -8.29
N LEU A 39 5.34 -7.41 -7.09
CA LEU A 39 5.49 -8.15 -5.84
C LEU A 39 4.13 -8.43 -5.18
N THR A 40 3.30 -7.40 -4.99
CA THR A 40 1.99 -7.55 -4.36
C THR A 40 0.89 -7.33 -5.37
N GLN A 41 -0.13 -8.18 -5.28
CA GLN A 41 -1.26 -8.19 -6.21
C GLN A 41 -2.61 -7.88 -5.54
N ARG A 42 -2.56 -7.41 -4.29
CA ARG A 42 -3.70 -6.93 -3.51
C ARG A 42 -3.23 -5.86 -2.55
N ALA A 43 -4.16 -5.02 -2.10
CA ALA A 43 -3.89 -4.10 -1.00
C ALA A 43 -3.58 -4.89 0.28
N GLY A 44 -2.55 -4.46 1.01
CA GLY A 44 -2.14 -5.11 2.27
C GLY A 44 -2.61 -4.35 3.51
N ASN A 45 -3.57 -3.46 3.37
CA ASN A 45 -4.08 -2.61 4.43
C ASN A 45 -5.53 -2.96 4.82
N PHE A 46 -5.89 -2.49 5.99
CA PHE A 46 -7.15 -2.77 6.65
C PHE A 46 -7.83 -1.47 7.06
N LEU A 47 -9.15 -1.47 7.04
CA LEU A 47 -9.94 -0.42 7.67
C LEU A 47 -10.17 -0.80 9.14
N VAL A 48 -9.82 0.12 10.04
CA VAL A 48 -9.92 -0.04 11.48
C VAL A 48 -10.91 0.97 12.03
N ALA A 49 -11.90 0.51 12.78
CA ALA A 49 -12.91 1.33 13.47
C ALA A 49 -12.53 1.51 14.94
N ARG A 50 -13.13 2.52 15.61
CA ARG A 50 -12.93 2.75 17.06
C ARG A 50 -13.64 1.73 17.93
N GLU A 51 -14.79 1.27 17.48
CA GLU A 51 -15.63 0.33 18.20
C GLU A 51 -15.81 -0.94 17.37
N PRO A 52 -16.09 -2.08 18.00
CA PRO A 52 -16.40 -3.31 17.27
C PRO A 52 -17.65 -3.12 16.40
N ILE A 53 -17.61 -3.57 15.16
CA ILE A 53 -18.73 -3.57 14.23
C ILE A 53 -18.89 -4.98 13.68
N ASP A 54 -19.93 -5.70 14.11
CA ASP A 54 -20.15 -7.10 13.72
C ASP A 54 -20.56 -7.25 12.24
N ASP A 55 -21.37 -6.30 11.72
CA ASP A 55 -21.87 -6.31 10.34
C ASP A 55 -21.47 -5.00 9.64
N PHE A 56 -20.17 -4.80 9.38
CA PHE A 56 -19.68 -3.62 8.71
C PHE A 56 -20.23 -3.51 7.28
N SER A 57 -20.67 -2.31 6.91
CA SER A 57 -20.97 -1.93 5.54
C SER A 57 -20.33 -0.58 5.19
N TRP A 58 -19.97 -0.40 3.93
CA TRP A 58 -19.27 0.81 3.46
C TRP A 58 -20.09 2.08 3.69
N ASP A 59 -21.43 2.00 3.63
CA ASP A 59 -22.33 3.11 3.94
C ASP A 59 -22.14 3.72 5.35
N MET A 60 -21.58 2.96 6.29
CA MET A 60 -21.27 3.47 7.64
C MET A 60 -20.17 4.52 7.65
N LEU A 61 -19.43 4.66 6.57
CA LEU A 61 -18.41 5.71 6.41
C LEU A 61 -19.01 7.07 6.05
N LYS A 62 -20.31 7.17 5.74
CA LYS A 62 -20.95 8.45 5.39
C LYS A 62 -20.88 9.45 6.54
N GLY A 63 -20.27 10.59 6.28
CA GLY A 63 -20.02 11.65 7.25
C GLY A 63 -18.86 11.39 8.20
N ALA A 64 -18.18 10.26 8.09
CA ALA A 64 -17.04 9.91 8.93
C ALA A 64 -15.74 10.59 8.50
N ILE A 65 -14.80 10.69 9.43
CA ILE A 65 -13.41 11.08 9.18
C ILE A 65 -12.56 9.82 9.17
N VAL A 66 -11.93 9.54 8.02
CA VAL A 66 -11.03 8.41 7.83
C VAL A 66 -9.59 8.92 7.72
N LEU A 67 -8.68 8.44 8.57
CA LEU A 67 -7.26 8.71 8.42
C LEU A 67 -6.73 7.87 7.25
N GLY A 68 -6.53 8.51 6.09
CA GLY A 68 -6.45 7.83 4.79
C GLY A 68 -5.07 7.68 4.18
N GLY A 69 -4.02 8.08 4.89
CA GLY A 69 -2.66 7.95 4.36
C GLY A 69 -2.26 9.07 3.40
N ARG A 70 -1.34 8.78 2.49
CA ARG A 70 -0.71 9.79 1.63
C ARG A 70 -1.52 10.04 0.35
N ALA A 71 -1.76 11.31 0.04
CA ALA A 71 -2.41 11.75 -1.20
C ALA A 71 -1.68 11.25 -2.46
N GLY A 72 -2.46 10.72 -3.41
CA GLY A 72 -1.98 10.22 -4.70
C GLY A 72 -1.14 8.94 -4.61
N GLY A 73 -1.18 8.24 -3.48
CA GLY A 73 -0.54 6.94 -3.31
C GLY A 73 -1.49 5.78 -3.56
N MET A 74 -0.93 4.60 -3.85
CA MET A 74 -1.73 3.39 -4.08
C MET A 74 -2.74 3.06 -2.95
N PRO A 75 -2.41 3.24 -1.65
CA PRO A 75 -3.38 3.00 -0.58
C PRO A 75 -4.64 3.86 -0.69
N GLU A 76 -4.49 5.14 -0.99
CA GLU A 76 -5.62 6.06 -1.19
C GLU A 76 -6.42 5.68 -2.45
N MET A 77 -5.74 5.52 -3.58
CA MET A 77 -6.40 5.20 -4.86
C MET A 77 -7.23 3.91 -4.76
N VAL A 78 -6.73 2.91 -4.04
CA VAL A 78 -7.47 1.66 -3.81
C VAL A 78 -8.65 1.88 -2.87
N PHE A 79 -8.50 2.71 -1.84
CA PHE A 79 -9.59 3.03 -0.94
C PHE A 79 -10.70 3.80 -1.67
N GLU A 80 -10.36 4.82 -2.44
CA GLU A 80 -11.32 5.56 -3.27
C GLU A 80 -12.02 4.66 -4.28
N TYR A 81 -11.28 3.76 -4.95
CA TYR A 81 -11.86 2.75 -5.84
C TYR A 81 -12.89 1.86 -5.12
N ILE A 82 -12.60 1.44 -3.88
CA ILE A 82 -13.53 0.63 -3.08
C ILE A 82 -14.77 1.44 -2.73
N LEU A 83 -14.62 2.72 -2.35
CA LEU A 83 -15.75 3.61 -2.07
C LEU A 83 -16.65 3.75 -3.30
N GLU A 84 -16.08 4.07 -4.46
CA GLU A 84 -16.82 4.20 -5.72
C GLU A 84 -17.53 2.88 -6.10
N LYS A 85 -16.87 1.73 -5.96
CA LYS A 85 -17.45 0.39 -6.18
C LYS A 85 -18.67 0.13 -5.29
N ASN A 86 -18.71 0.75 -4.09
CA ASN A 86 -19.82 0.68 -3.15
C ASN A 86 -20.79 1.88 -3.27
N ASN A 87 -20.76 2.59 -4.41
CA ASN A 87 -21.61 3.77 -4.71
C ASN A 87 -21.45 4.92 -3.72
N MET A 88 -20.25 5.11 -3.20
CA MET A 88 -19.88 6.25 -2.35
C MET A 88 -18.95 7.18 -3.13
N ASP A 89 -19.19 8.49 -3.00
CA ASP A 89 -18.31 9.52 -3.54
C ASP A 89 -17.23 9.84 -2.50
N PRO A 90 -15.93 9.55 -2.77
CA PRO A 90 -14.85 9.78 -1.82
C PRO A 90 -14.64 11.26 -1.45
N THR A 91 -15.20 12.18 -2.25
CA THR A 91 -15.03 13.64 -2.05
C THR A 91 -16.16 14.29 -1.27
N THR A 92 -17.34 13.67 -1.25
CA THR A 92 -18.56 14.28 -0.67
C THR A 92 -19.20 13.46 0.44
N ASP A 93 -19.06 12.14 0.42
CA ASP A 93 -19.74 11.27 1.38
C ASP A 93 -19.00 11.11 2.71
N LEU A 94 -17.66 11.36 2.72
CA LEU A 94 -16.82 11.25 3.91
C LEU A 94 -15.68 12.26 3.85
N SER A 95 -14.88 12.34 4.91
CA SER A 95 -13.64 13.12 4.93
C SER A 95 -12.44 12.17 5.02
N ILE A 96 -11.58 12.15 3.98
CA ILE A 96 -10.31 11.41 4.01
C ILE A 96 -9.23 12.39 4.49
N ASP A 97 -8.80 12.24 5.75
CA ASP A 97 -7.74 13.09 6.31
C ASP A 97 -6.36 12.54 5.94
N GLN A 98 -5.63 13.32 5.16
CA GLN A 98 -4.29 13.01 4.66
C GLN A 98 -3.22 13.95 5.23
N SER A 99 -3.57 14.73 6.25
CA SER A 99 -2.66 15.68 6.90
C SER A 99 -1.62 15.00 7.78
N ILE A 100 -1.87 13.73 8.15
CA ILE A 100 -1.00 12.93 9.03
C ILE A 100 -0.12 12.01 8.19
N ASP A 101 1.19 12.04 8.47
CA ASP A 101 2.13 11.11 7.85
C ASP A 101 1.72 9.66 8.12
N PHE A 102 1.73 8.84 7.10
CA PHE A 102 1.25 7.46 7.12
C PHE A 102 1.84 6.59 8.25
N GLY A 103 3.08 6.81 8.63
CA GLY A 103 3.72 6.12 9.77
C GLY A 103 3.23 6.59 11.15
N SER A 104 2.34 7.60 11.21
CA SER A 104 1.83 8.21 12.45
C SER A 104 0.31 8.08 12.59
N THR A 105 -0.38 7.53 11.60
CA THR A 105 -1.84 7.42 11.58
C THR A 105 -2.37 6.57 12.74
N ALA A 106 -1.76 5.42 13.01
CA ALA A 106 -2.14 4.56 14.13
C ALA A 106 -2.00 5.27 15.49
N ALA A 107 -0.94 6.06 15.68
CA ALA A 107 -0.74 6.82 16.92
C ALA A 107 -1.77 7.96 17.05
N ALA A 108 -2.06 8.65 15.96
CA ALA A 108 -3.09 9.70 15.93
C ALA A 108 -4.48 9.11 16.19
N PHE A 109 -4.77 7.93 15.62
CA PHE A 109 -5.99 7.21 15.86
C PHE A 109 -6.13 6.79 17.33
N SER A 110 -5.12 6.16 17.94
CA SER A 110 -5.09 5.87 19.38
C SER A 110 -5.28 7.14 20.23
N GLY A 111 -4.77 8.28 19.76
CA GLY A 111 -4.94 9.59 20.39
C GLY A 111 -6.32 10.23 20.22
N GLY A 112 -7.25 9.57 19.56
CA GLY A 112 -8.64 10.02 19.40
C GLY A 112 -8.94 10.78 18.11
N GLN A 113 -8.04 10.80 17.12
CA GLN A 113 -8.29 11.44 15.83
C GLN A 113 -8.96 10.47 14.85
N GLY A 114 -9.88 11.00 14.04
CA GLY A 114 -10.63 10.22 13.05
C GLY A 114 -11.64 9.24 13.66
N ASP A 115 -12.58 8.78 12.89
CA ASP A 115 -13.56 7.74 13.25
C ASP A 115 -13.06 6.36 12.81
N PHE A 116 -12.33 6.35 11.70
CA PHE A 116 -11.67 5.18 11.13
C PHE A 116 -10.23 5.52 10.74
N THR A 117 -9.39 4.50 10.60
CA THR A 117 -8.04 4.64 10.05
C THR A 117 -7.73 3.49 9.09
N ILE A 118 -6.89 3.76 8.11
CA ILE A 118 -6.36 2.76 7.18
C ILE A 118 -4.96 2.39 7.62
N GLU A 119 -4.77 1.15 8.04
CA GLU A 119 -3.50 0.68 8.60
C GLU A 119 -2.98 -0.56 7.88
N PHE A 120 -1.66 -0.66 7.80
CA PHE A 120 -0.96 -1.89 7.44
C PHE A 120 -0.61 -2.69 8.70
N GLU A 121 -0.27 -3.95 8.52
CA GLU A 121 0.40 -4.70 9.56
C GLU A 121 1.83 -4.17 9.80
N PRO A 122 2.32 -4.16 11.03
CA PRO A 122 1.71 -4.70 12.26
C PRO A 122 0.78 -3.72 13.00
N HIS A 123 0.54 -2.51 12.47
CA HIS A 123 -0.21 -1.47 13.18
C HIS A 123 -1.67 -1.83 13.39
N ALA A 124 -2.33 -2.46 12.41
CA ALA A 124 -3.71 -2.91 12.54
C ALA A 124 -3.86 -3.87 13.71
N THR A 125 -3.05 -4.93 13.77
CA THR A 125 -3.02 -5.88 14.88
C THR A 125 -2.67 -5.21 16.22
N LEU A 126 -1.74 -4.26 16.25
CA LEU A 126 -1.37 -3.56 17.49
C LEU A 126 -2.50 -2.69 18.03
N LEU A 127 -3.31 -2.06 17.18
CA LEU A 127 -4.50 -1.32 17.59
C LEU A 127 -5.52 -2.26 18.26
N GLU A 128 -5.77 -3.44 17.67
CA GLU A 128 -6.66 -4.43 18.26
C GLU A 128 -6.13 -4.97 19.60
N GLN A 129 -4.85 -5.31 19.70
CA GLN A 129 -4.26 -5.82 20.93
C GLN A 129 -4.34 -4.81 22.09
N LYS A 130 -4.29 -3.52 21.79
CA LYS A 130 -4.43 -2.44 22.79
C LYS A 130 -5.90 -2.14 23.11
N GLY A 131 -6.83 -2.57 22.30
CA GLY A 131 -8.24 -2.17 22.38
C GLY A 131 -8.48 -0.73 21.93
N ASP A 132 -7.56 -0.17 21.14
CA ASP A 132 -7.66 1.20 20.59
C ASP A 132 -8.40 1.22 19.24
N GLY A 133 -8.60 0.05 18.61
CA GLY A 133 -9.31 -0.08 17.34
C GLY A 133 -9.63 -1.54 17.00
N TYR A 134 -10.48 -1.73 16.00
CA TYR A 134 -11.00 -3.02 15.57
C TYR A 134 -10.99 -3.09 14.06
N VAL A 135 -10.34 -4.11 13.49
CA VAL A 135 -10.34 -4.35 12.04
C VAL A 135 -11.75 -4.70 11.59
N VAL A 136 -12.31 -3.93 10.65
CA VAL A 136 -13.67 -4.12 10.14
C VAL A 136 -13.71 -4.52 8.67
N ALA A 137 -12.65 -4.25 7.90
CA ALA A 137 -12.57 -4.67 6.52
C ALA A 137 -11.12 -4.84 6.05
N SER A 138 -10.88 -5.80 5.15
CA SER A 138 -9.64 -5.94 4.39
C SER A 138 -9.78 -5.23 3.06
N LEU A 139 -8.98 -4.19 2.81
CA LEU A 139 -8.99 -3.50 1.53
C LEU A 139 -8.52 -4.41 0.39
N GLY A 140 -7.68 -5.39 0.69
CA GLY A 140 -7.21 -6.37 -0.29
C GLY A 140 -8.27 -7.37 -0.75
N GLU A 141 -9.22 -7.71 0.11
CA GLU A 141 -10.38 -8.53 -0.27
C GLU A 141 -11.35 -7.71 -1.11
N GLU A 142 -11.64 -6.49 -0.68
CA GLU A 142 -12.60 -5.61 -1.35
C GLU A 142 -12.14 -5.11 -2.72
N SER A 143 -10.88 -4.75 -2.86
CA SER A 143 -10.32 -4.29 -4.15
C SER A 143 -10.17 -5.43 -5.16
N GLY A 144 -10.02 -6.67 -4.68
CA GLY A 144 -9.59 -7.77 -5.52
C GLY A 144 -8.14 -7.63 -6.00
N TYR A 145 -7.83 -8.21 -7.15
CA TYR A 145 -6.48 -8.15 -7.73
C TYR A 145 -6.19 -6.77 -8.33
N VAL A 146 -5.12 -6.15 -7.87
CA VAL A 146 -4.56 -4.90 -8.38
C VAL A 146 -3.04 -4.99 -8.41
N PRO A 147 -2.34 -4.37 -9.36
CA PRO A 147 -0.87 -4.32 -9.38
C PRO A 147 -0.37 -3.35 -8.30
N TYR A 148 -0.48 -3.75 -7.02
CA TYR A 148 -0.38 -2.83 -5.89
C TYR A 148 1.02 -2.27 -5.72
N THR A 149 2.04 -3.13 -5.63
CA THR A 149 3.44 -2.69 -5.60
C THR A 149 4.30 -3.45 -6.59
N SER A 150 5.30 -2.75 -7.13
CA SER A 150 6.22 -3.29 -8.13
C SER A 150 7.64 -2.78 -7.93
N PHE A 151 8.59 -3.54 -8.45
CA PHE A 151 9.95 -3.08 -8.69
C PHE A 151 10.02 -2.38 -10.04
N SER A 152 10.68 -1.25 -10.05
CA SER A 152 10.72 -0.35 -11.20
C SER A 152 12.13 0.22 -11.37
N ALA A 153 12.51 0.50 -12.62
CA ALA A 153 13.78 1.13 -12.95
C ALA A 153 13.60 2.07 -14.15
N ARG A 154 14.56 2.97 -14.38
CA ARG A 154 14.57 3.79 -15.60
C ARG A 154 14.64 2.90 -16.82
N LYS A 155 13.94 3.29 -17.87
CA LYS A 155 13.94 2.58 -19.16
C LYS A 155 15.35 2.33 -19.67
N SER A 156 16.19 3.36 -19.65
CA SER A 156 17.60 3.26 -20.09
C SER A 156 18.44 2.28 -19.24
N TYR A 157 18.12 2.17 -17.94
CA TYR A 157 18.82 1.21 -17.06
C TYR A 157 18.44 -0.21 -17.40
N ILE A 158 17.15 -0.49 -17.60
CA ILE A 158 16.64 -1.82 -18.00
C ILE A 158 17.30 -2.27 -19.29
N GLU A 159 17.34 -1.39 -20.30
CA GLU A 159 17.92 -1.68 -21.61
C GLU A 159 19.43 -1.99 -21.54
N LYS A 160 20.18 -1.27 -20.68
CA LYS A 160 21.62 -1.44 -20.55
C LYS A 160 22.04 -2.58 -19.63
N ASN A 161 21.17 -2.99 -18.70
CA ASN A 161 21.47 -3.93 -17.62
C ASN A 161 20.46 -5.09 -17.57
N ALA A 162 20.05 -5.59 -18.73
CA ALA A 162 19.02 -6.64 -18.85
C ALA A 162 19.34 -7.90 -18.03
N GLU A 163 20.61 -8.31 -17.99
CA GLU A 163 21.06 -9.45 -17.20
C GLU A 163 20.89 -9.22 -15.69
N THR A 164 21.20 -8.02 -15.21
CA THR A 164 21.00 -7.64 -13.80
C THR A 164 19.53 -7.62 -13.44
N ILE A 165 18.68 -7.06 -14.29
CA ILE A 165 17.22 -7.03 -14.12
C ILE A 165 16.64 -8.45 -14.07
N GLN A 166 17.11 -9.34 -14.97
CA GLN A 166 16.69 -10.74 -14.97
C GLN A 166 17.12 -11.45 -13.69
N ALA A 167 18.39 -11.33 -13.29
CA ALA A 167 18.89 -11.93 -12.06
C ALA A 167 18.16 -11.45 -10.81
N PHE A 168 17.82 -10.15 -10.77
CA PHE A 168 17.00 -9.56 -9.70
C PHE A 168 15.59 -10.18 -9.68
N THR A 169 14.96 -10.30 -10.84
CA THR A 169 13.61 -10.89 -10.97
C THR A 169 13.62 -12.37 -10.56
N ASP A 170 14.64 -13.13 -10.96
CA ASP A 170 14.81 -14.54 -10.58
C ASP A 170 15.00 -14.69 -9.06
N ALA A 171 15.73 -13.76 -8.43
CA ALA A 171 15.90 -13.74 -6.96
C ALA A 171 14.58 -13.43 -6.24
N LEU A 172 13.78 -12.50 -6.78
CA LEU A 172 12.43 -12.21 -6.26
C LEU A 172 11.54 -13.45 -6.34
N GLN A 173 11.54 -14.14 -7.49
CA GLN A 173 10.73 -15.35 -7.66
C GLN A 173 11.09 -16.40 -6.63
N LYS A 174 12.37 -16.64 -6.38
CA LYS A 174 12.83 -17.57 -5.34
C LYS A 174 12.33 -17.15 -3.94
N GLY A 175 12.33 -15.86 -3.65
CA GLY A 175 11.79 -15.33 -2.38
C GLY A 175 10.29 -15.55 -2.25
N MET A 176 9.53 -15.33 -3.33
CA MET A 176 8.09 -15.58 -3.36
C MET A 176 7.76 -17.06 -3.21
N ASP A 177 8.49 -17.94 -3.89
CA ASP A 177 8.34 -19.39 -3.77
C ASP A 177 8.62 -19.85 -2.33
N TYR A 178 9.68 -19.31 -1.72
CA TYR A 178 9.99 -19.58 -0.30
C TYR A 178 8.83 -19.22 0.63
N VAL A 179 8.24 -18.03 0.44
CA VAL A 179 7.10 -17.57 1.26
C VAL A 179 5.87 -18.48 1.07
N GLN A 180 5.65 -19.02 -0.12
CA GLN A 180 4.54 -19.93 -0.40
C GLN A 180 4.74 -21.35 0.17
N GLU A 181 5.99 -21.80 0.24
CA GLU A 181 6.34 -23.16 0.64
C GLU A 181 6.60 -23.31 2.14
N HIS A 182 6.77 -22.22 2.88
CA HIS A 182 7.14 -22.23 4.29
C HIS A 182 6.04 -21.67 5.20
N SER A 183 6.04 -22.11 6.45
CA SER A 183 5.10 -21.66 7.47
C SER A 183 5.37 -20.21 7.89
N ALA A 184 4.34 -19.54 8.40
CA ALA A 184 4.47 -18.18 8.94
C ALA A 184 5.55 -18.09 10.04
N GLU A 185 5.74 -19.15 10.85
CA GLU A 185 6.77 -19.19 11.89
C GLU A 185 8.19 -19.22 11.29
N GLU A 186 8.42 -19.97 10.22
CA GLU A 186 9.71 -20.02 9.52
C GLU A 186 10.02 -18.69 8.84
N ILE A 187 9.02 -18.09 8.19
CA ILE A 187 9.14 -16.77 7.58
C ILE A 187 9.45 -15.71 8.64
N ALA A 188 8.73 -15.73 9.78
CA ALA A 188 8.97 -14.81 10.88
C ALA A 188 10.40 -14.91 11.43
N LYS A 189 10.97 -16.11 11.54
CA LYS A 189 12.37 -16.30 11.95
C LYS A 189 13.36 -15.67 10.97
N CYS A 190 13.06 -15.69 9.66
CA CYS A 190 13.92 -15.08 8.64
C CYS A 190 13.91 -13.55 8.73
N ILE A 191 12.76 -12.93 9.01
CA ILE A 191 12.61 -11.47 9.03
C ILE A 191 12.86 -10.84 10.41
N ALA A 192 12.82 -11.62 11.50
CA ALA A 192 13.01 -11.12 12.88
C ALA A 192 14.30 -10.31 13.12
N PRO A 193 15.44 -10.56 12.42
CA PRO A 193 16.64 -9.75 12.56
C PRO A 193 16.58 -8.38 11.89
N GLN A 194 15.56 -8.10 11.03
CA GLN A 194 15.39 -6.84 10.30
C GLN A 194 14.65 -5.80 11.15
#